data_54dbf089aec7dfd654b44cae4f8c38bb
#
_entry.id   54dbf089aec7dfd654b44cae4f8c38bb
#
_cell.length_a   1.000
_cell.length_b   1.000
_cell.length_c   1.000
_cell.angle_alpha   90.00
_cell.angle_beta   90.00
_cell.angle_gamma   90.00
#
_symmetry.space_group_name_H-M   'P 1'
#
loop_
_entity.id
_entity.type
_entity.pdbx_description
1 polymer ?
#
loop_
_entity_poly.entity_id
_entity_poly.type
_entity_poly.pdbx_seq_one_letter_code
_entity_poly.pdbx_strand_id
1 'polypeptide(L)'
;MVCFLLLIGMLFVLLRLPAGTSSTMIILLTMMFSFFGLVVYTIMFSCMEEVRIPPQYTGISVSVISLLGYLPDGIFSPLFGHWLDVYGNEGYRIIFYFLAMISLIGSIVSLLIYRRGKAMRNA
;
A
#
# COMPACT_ATOMS: atom_id res chain seq x y z
N MET A 1 -5.70 3.56 -9.14
CA MET A 1 -6.15 2.21 -9.54
C MET A 1 -5.04 1.39 -10.19
N VAL A 2 -4.43 1.84 -11.29
CA VAL A 2 -3.36 1.10 -12.00
C VAL A 2 -2.19 0.72 -11.07
N CYS A 3 -1.71 1.65 -10.23
CA CYS A 3 -0.61 1.38 -9.29
C CYS A 3 -0.93 0.28 -8.27
N PHE A 4 -2.18 0.20 -7.79
CA PHE A 4 -2.60 -0.89 -6.89
C PHE A 4 -2.61 -2.24 -7.58
N LEU A 5 -3.07 -2.29 -8.84
CA LEU A 5 -3.05 -3.53 -9.63
C LEU A 5 -1.61 -3.99 -9.92
N LEU A 6 -0.71 -3.04 -10.20
CA LEU A 6 0.72 -3.34 -10.37
C LEU A 6 1.36 -3.86 -9.07
N LEU A 7 1.03 -3.26 -7.93
CA LEU A 7 1.49 -3.74 -6.62
C LEU A 7 1.01 -5.17 -6.33
N ILE A 8 -0.27 -5.47 -6.59
CA ILE A 8 -0.84 -6.81 -6.42
C ILE A 8 -0.15 -7.80 -7.36
N GLY A 9 0.03 -7.45 -8.63
CA GLY A 9 0.71 -8.30 -9.61
C GLY A 9 2.15 -8.61 -9.20
N MET A 10 2.86 -7.61 -8.70
CA MET A 10 4.24 -7.74 -8.27
C MET A 10 4.38 -8.58 -6.98
N LEU A 11 3.43 -8.42 -6.06
CA LEU A 11 3.34 -9.23 -4.85
C LEU A 11 3.04 -10.70 -5.20
N PHE A 12 2.22 -10.95 -6.22
CA PHE A 12 1.93 -12.30 -6.71
C PHE A 12 3.16 -12.94 -7.36
N VAL A 13 3.97 -12.17 -8.08
CA VAL A 13 5.25 -12.63 -8.63
C VAL A 13 6.21 -13.01 -7.51
N LEU A 14 6.33 -12.19 -6.46
CA LEU A 14 7.17 -12.48 -5.30
C LEU A 14 6.74 -13.77 -4.57
N LEU A 15 5.43 -14.01 -4.44
CA LEU A 15 4.89 -15.24 -3.85
C LEU A 15 5.16 -16.51 -4.67
N ARG A 16 5.31 -16.38 -5.99
CA ARG A 16 5.54 -17.49 -6.91
C ARG A 16 7.02 -17.76 -7.18
N LEU A 17 7.93 -16.99 -6.62
CA LEU A 17 9.36 -17.21 -6.79
C LEU A 17 9.79 -18.54 -6.19
N PRO A 18 10.45 -19.43 -6.96
CA PRO A 18 10.96 -20.69 -6.45
C PRO A 18 12.11 -20.47 -5.47
N ALA A 19 12.28 -21.38 -4.52
CA ALA A 19 13.29 -21.33 -3.45
C ALA A 19 14.77 -21.36 -3.92
N GLY A 20 15.04 -21.20 -5.23
CA GLY A 20 16.37 -21.13 -5.81
C GLY A 20 16.64 -19.84 -6.58
N THR A 21 15.77 -18.82 -6.45
CA THR A 21 15.92 -17.56 -7.18
C THR A 21 17.15 -16.79 -6.70
N SER A 22 17.89 -16.20 -7.63
CA SER A 22 19.06 -15.37 -7.33
C SER A 22 18.69 -14.22 -6.38
N SER A 23 19.49 -14.01 -5.33
CA SER A 23 19.31 -12.92 -4.37
C SER A 23 19.22 -11.56 -5.05
N THR A 24 19.95 -11.34 -6.12
CA THR A 24 19.92 -10.10 -6.92
C THR A 24 18.53 -9.86 -7.51
N MET A 25 17.86 -10.89 -8.00
CA MET A 25 16.53 -10.77 -8.60
C MET A 25 15.48 -10.41 -7.55
N ILE A 26 15.58 -10.98 -6.35
CA ILE A 26 14.71 -10.67 -5.22
C ILE A 26 14.89 -9.21 -4.80
N ILE A 27 16.13 -8.73 -4.68
CA ILE A 27 16.44 -7.34 -4.33
C ILE A 27 15.87 -6.37 -5.37
N LEU A 28 16.05 -6.63 -6.66
CA LEU A 28 15.51 -5.79 -7.73
C LEU A 28 13.99 -5.72 -7.70
N LEU A 29 13.31 -6.85 -7.52
CA LEU A 29 11.85 -6.90 -7.41
C LEU A 29 11.35 -6.14 -6.18
N THR A 30 12.03 -6.27 -5.04
CA THR A 30 11.68 -5.56 -3.80
C THR A 30 11.91 -4.05 -3.96
N MET A 31 12.97 -3.62 -4.63
CA MET A 31 13.20 -2.21 -4.94
C MET A 31 12.10 -1.63 -5.85
N MET A 32 11.71 -2.36 -6.89
CA MET A 32 10.60 -1.94 -7.75
C MET A 32 9.28 -1.86 -6.97
N PHE A 33 8.99 -2.84 -6.12
CA PHE A 33 7.81 -2.82 -5.26
C PHE A 33 7.79 -1.58 -4.34
N SER A 34 8.91 -1.28 -3.69
CA SER A 34 9.06 -0.09 -2.84
C SER A 34 8.90 1.20 -3.62
N PHE A 35 9.42 1.28 -4.84
CA PHE A 35 9.26 2.45 -5.71
C PHE A 35 7.78 2.71 -6.03
N PHE A 36 7.03 1.69 -6.44
CA PHE A 36 5.58 1.84 -6.69
C PHE A 36 4.81 2.18 -5.41
N GLY A 37 5.22 1.65 -4.26
CA GLY A 37 4.66 2.00 -2.96
C GLY A 37 4.83 3.49 -2.65
N LEU A 38 6.01 4.05 -2.89
CA LEU A 38 6.30 5.49 -2.73
C LEU A 38 5.45 6.35 -3.68
N VAL A 39 5.25 5.91 -4.92
CA VAL A 39 4.39 6.62 -5.88
C VAL A 39 2.94 6.68 -5.36
N VAL A 40 2.40 5.57 -4.86
CA VAL A 40 1.05 5.54 -4.27
C VAL A 40 0.95 6.46 -3.06
N TYR A 41 1.97 6.46 -2.20
CA TYR A 41 2.05 7.33 -1.04
C TYR A 41 2.05 8.82 -1.44
N THR A 42 2.83 9.19 -2.45
CA THR A 42 2.88 10.58 -2.98
C THR A 42 1.53 11.02 -3.54
N ILE A 43 0.85 10.15 -4.29
CA ILE A 43 -0.48 10.44 -4.85
C ILE A 43 -1.50 10.68 -3.74
N MET A 44 -1.42 9.98 -2.61
CA MET A 44 -2.31 10.16 -1.47
C MET A 44 -2.29 11.62 -0.95
N PHE A 45 -1.11 12.23 -0.85
CA PHE A 45 -0.98 13.64 -0.44
C PHE A 45 -1.41 14.61 -1.53
N SER A 46 -1.16 14.30 -2.80
CA SER A 46 -1.61 15.13 -3.93
C SER A 46 -3.14 15.24 -4.00
N CYS A 47 -3.88 14.21 -3.62
CA CYS A 47 -5.34 14.26 -3.57
C CYS A 47 -5.89 15.28 -2.56
N MET A 48 -5.09 15.71 -1.58
CA MET A 48 -5.52 16.74 -0.62
C MET A 48 -5.72 18.12 -1.27
N GLU A 49 -4.93 18.45 -2.30
CA GLU A 49 -5.06 19.72 -3.02
C GLU A 49 -6.39 19.79 -3.80
N GLU A 50 -6.86 18.65 -4.32
CA GLU A 50 -8.11 18.56 -5.06
C GLU A 50 -9.35 18.79 -4.18
N VAL A 51 -9.28 18.46 -2.88
CA VAL A 51 -10.38 18.59 -1.92
C VAL A 51 -10.63 20.05 -1.52
N ARG A 52 -9.81 21.02 -1.98
CA ARG A 52 -9.95 22.46 -1.71
C ARG A 52 -10.12 22.78 -0.22
N ILE A 53 -9.28 22.19 0.63
CA ILE A 53 -9.29 22.47 2.06
C ILE A 53 -8.89 23.94 2.28
N PRO A 54 -9.68 24.75 3.03
CA PRO A 54 -9.31 26.13 3.32
C PRO A 54 -7.92 26.19 3.96
N PRO A 55 -7.05 27.18 3.59
CA PRO A 55 -5.66 27.24 4.05
C PRO A 55 -5.49 27.20 5.57
N GLN A 56 -6.47 27.75 6.30
CA GLN A 56 -6.49 27.76 7.77
C GLN A 56 -6.60 26.36 8.41
N TYR A 57 -7.15 25.38 7.69
CA TYR A 57 -7.31 23.99 8.17
C TYR A 57 -6.33 23.01 7.55
N THR A 58 -5.51 23.44 6.61
CA THR A 58 -4.58 22.57 5.88
C THR A 58 -3.60 21.86 6.83
N GLY A 59 -3.03 22.58 7.80
CA GLY A 59 -2.10 22.00 8.77
C GLY A 59 -2.73 20.89 9.62
N ILE A 60 -3.93 21.12 10.13
CA ILE A 60 -4.66 20.13 10.94
C ILE A 60 -5.03 18.92 10.08
N SER A 61 -5.49 19.14 8.86
CA SER A 61 -5.86 18.06 7.92
C SER A 61 -4.66 17.20 7.57
N VAL A 62 -3.51 17.82 7.25
CA VAL A 62 -2.25 17.08 7.00
C VAL A 62 -1.85 16.25 8.21
N SER A 63 -1.92 16.82 9.42
CA SER A 63 -1.54 16.13 10.65
C SER A 63 -2.43 14.90 10.92
N VAL A 64 -3.73 15.04 10.75
CA VAL A 64 -4.68 13.92 10.96
C VAL A 64 -4.48 12.82 9.92
N ILE A 65 -4.31 13.18 8.64
CA ILE A 65 -4.08 12.21 7.56
C ILE A 65 -2.74 11.51 7.74
N SER A 66 -1.69 12.26 8.12
CA SER A 66 -0.38 11.67 8.41
C SER A 66 -0.45 10.71 9.59
N LEU A 67 -1.14 11.09 10.67
CA LEU A 67 -1.33 10.22 11.83
C LEU A 67 -2.02 8.91 11.43
N LEU A 68 -3.12 8.99 10.69
CA LEU A 68 -3.84 7.82 10.19
C LEU A 68 -3.02 7.00 9.19
N GLY A 69 -2.17 7.65 8.40
CA GLY A 69 -1.29 6.98 7.42
C GLY A 69 -0.12 6.23 8.07
N TYR A 70 0.44 6.75 9.17
CA TYR A 70 1.55 6.12 9.89
C TYR A 70 1.11 5.14 10.99
N LEU A 71 -0.13 5.24 11.47
CA LEU A 71 -0.64 4.37 12.51
C LEU A 71 -0.56 2.87 12.16
N PRO A 72 -0.87 2.43 10.93
CA PRO A 72 -0.69 1.04 10.53
C PRO A 72 0.76 0.57 10.63
N ASP A 73 1.72 1.42 10.28
CA ASP A 73 3.15 1.09 10.31
C ASP A 73 3.62 0.80 11.73
N GLY A 74 3.18 1.61 12.69
CA GLY A 74 3.46 1.39 14.12
C GLY A 74 2.86 0.10 14.69
N ILE A 75 1.74 -0.40 14.13
CA ILE A 75 1.09 -1.63 14.57
C ILE A 75 1.63 -2.84 13.82
N PHE A 76 1.79 -2.74 12.50
CA PHE A 76 2.15 -3.88 11.66
C PHE A 76 3.62 -4.27 11.79
N SER A 77 4.52 -3.33 12.05
CA SER A 77 5.94 -3.65 12.24
C SER A 77 6.20 -4.62 13.40
N PRO A 78 5.67 -4.39 14.62
CA PRO A 78 5.78 -5.37 15.72
C PRO A 78 5.05 -6.68 15.42
N LEU A 79 3.88 -6.61 14.75
CA LEU A 79 3.10 -7.79 14.40
C LEU A 79 3.85 -8.69 13.43
N PHE A 80 4.48 -8.10 12.41
CA PHE A 80 5.29 -8.84 11.44
C PHE A 80 6.55 -9.42 12.09
N GLY A 81 7.20 -8.67 12.99
CA GLY A 81 8.30 -9.17 13.79
C GLY A 81 7.89 -10.41 14.58
N HIS A 82 6.77 -10.36 15.30
CA HIS A 82 6.24 -11.48 16.05
C HIS A 82 5.95 -12.71 15.16
N TRP A 83 5.36 -12.52 13.99
CA TRP A 83 5.12 -13.63 13.05
C TRP A 83 6.41 -14.27 12.54
N LEU A 84 7.45 -13.47 12.31
CA LEU A 84 8.76 -13.97 11.91
C LEU A 84 9.45 -14.73 13.05
N ASP A 85 9.33 -14.27 14.28
CA ASP A 85 9.92 -14.91 15.45
C ASP A 85 9.25 -16.27 15.76
N VAL A 86 7.92 -16.35 15.60
CA VAL A 86 7.16 -17.57 15.92
C VAL A 86 7.18 -18.59 14.78
N TYR A 87 7.04 -18.13 13.53
CA TYR A 87 6.88 -19.01 12.36
C TYR A 87 8.12 -19.10 11.47
N GLY A 88 9.18 -18.35 11.76
CA GLY A 88 10.41 -18.34 10.96
C GLY A 88 10.14 -18.04 9.48
N ASN A 89 10.63 -18.88 8.58
CA ASN A 89 10.46 -18.70 7.13
C ASN A 89 8.99 -18.74 6.67
N GLU A 90 8.11 -19.45 7.34
CA GLU A 90 6.67 -19.47 7.04
C GLU A 90 6.01 -18.12 7.39
N GLY A 91 6.56 -17.37 8.34
CA GLY A 91 6.11 -16.02 8.70
C GLY A 91 6.10 -15.06 7.52
N TYR A 92 7.07 -15.15 6.60
CA TYR A 92 7.08 -14.34 5.37
C TYR A 92 5.86 -14.62 4.49
N ARG A 93 5.43 -15.88 4.36
CA ARG A 93 4.24 -16.22 3.57
C ARG A 93 2.98 -15.63 4.18
N ILE A 94 2.86 -15.65 5.50
CA ILE A 94 1.73 -15.06 6.24
C ILE A 94 1.69 -13.55 6.00
N ILE A 95 2.82 -12.87 6.11
CA ILE A 95 2.94 -11.43 5.86
C ILE A 95 2.53 -11.09 4.42
N PHE A 96 3.01 -11.84 3.43
CA PHE A 96 2.67 -11.60 2.03
C PHE A 96 1.18 -11.82 1.75
N TYR A 97 0.54 -12.84 2.30
CA TYR A 97 -0.91 -13.04 2.19
C TYR A 97 -1.69 -11.89 2.84
N PHE A 98 -1.25 -11.44 3.99
CA PHE A 98 -1.86 -10.30 4.69
C PHE A 98 -1.75 -9.01 3.87
N LEU A 99 -0.58 -8.71 3.32
CA LEU A 99 -0.38 -7.57 2.43
C LEU A 99 -1.21 -7.66 1.15
N ALA A 100 -1.35 -8.86 0.57
CA ALA A 100 -2.20 -9.09 -0.58
C ALA A 100 -3.67 -8.80 -0.28
N MET A 101 -4.19 -9.25 0.87
CA MET A 101 -5.55 -8.94 1.32
C MET A 101 -5.78 -7.45 1.48
N ILE A 102 -4.89 -6.75 2.16
CA ILE A 102 -4.99 -5.28 2.33
C ILE A 102 -4.94 -4.56 0.98
N SER A 103 -4.07 -4.99 0.07
CA SER A 103 -3.96 -4.40 -1.28
C SER A 103 -5.24 -4.62 -2.10
N LEU A 104 -5.90 -5.77 -1.96
CA LEU A 104 -7.20 -6.03 -2.58
C LEU A 104 -8.29 -5.10 -2.04
N ILE A 105 -8.36 -4.92 -0.72
CA ILE A 105 -9.30 -3.99 -0.08
C ILE A 105 -9.05 -2.56 -0.57
N GLY A 106 -7.80 -2.12 -0.60
CA GLY A 106 -7.41 -0.81 -1.12
C GLY A 106 -7.80 -0.62 -2.59
N SER A 107 -7.66 -1.64 -3.42
CA SER A 107 -8.09 -1.62 -4.82
C SER A 107 -9.59 -1.47 -4.98
N ILE A 108 -10.38 -2.18 -4.16
CA ILE A 108 -11.86 -2.09 -4.16
C ILE A 108 -12.31 -0.69 -3.73
N VAL A 109 -11.75 -0.15 -2.64
CA VAL A 109 -12.05 1.20 -2.16
C VAL A 109 -11.70 2.25 -3.22
N SER A 110 -10.53 2.14 -3.85
CA SER A 110 -10.10 3.02 -4.94
C SER A 110 -11.07 2.99 -6.13
N LEU A 111 -11.58 1.80 -6.48
CA LEU A 111 -12.55 1.63 -7.54
C LEU A 111 -13.91 2.29 -7.20
N LEU A 112 -14.35 2.15 -5.96
CA LEU A 112 -15.60 2.76 -5.48
C LEU A 112 -15.53 4.30 -5.52
N ILE A 113 -14.41 4.87 -5.06
CA ILE A 113 -14.16 6.33 -5.10
C ILE A 113 -14.15 6.82 -6.54
N TYR A 114 -13.45 6.11 -7.43
CA TYR A 114 -13.39 6.46 -8.85
C TYR A 114 -14.78 6.47 -9.51
N ARG A 115 -15.60 5.44 -9.23
CA ARG A 115 -16.99 5.37 -9.75
C ARG A 115 -17.84 6.51 -9.24
N ARG A 116 -17.76 6.86 -7.94
CA ARG A 116 -18.52 7.98 -7.36
C ARG A 116 -18.07 9.34 -7.93
N GLY A 117 -16.78 9.56 -8.05
CA GLY A 117 -16.23 10.78 -8.62
C GLY A 117 -16.66 10.99 -10.09
N LYS A 118 -16.72 9.91 -10.88
CA LYS A 118 -17.22 9.95 -12.26
C LYS A 118 -18.73 10.26 -12.32
N ALA A 119 -19.51 9.72 -11.39
CA ALA A 119 -20.96 10.00 -11.32
C ALA A 119 -21.25 11.46 -11.00
N MET A 120 -20.49 12.07 -10.07
CA MET A 120 -20.65 13.50 -9.73
C MET A 120 -20.17 14.46 -10.83
N ARG A 121 -19.26 14.03 -11.70
CA ARG A 121 -18.78 14.86 -12.82
C ARG A 121 -19.71 14.85 -14.04
N ASN A 122 -20.58 13.86 -14.12
CA ASN A 122 -21.56 13.69 -15.19
C ASN A 122 -22.98 14.15 -14.80
N ALA A 123 -23.18 14.59 -13.55
CA ALA A 123 -24.40 15.23 -13.03
C ALA A 123 -24.24 16.76 -12.98
#